data_9685bf7fd2769cd55270260378da78dc
#
_entry.id   9685bf7fd2769cd55270260378da78dc
#
_cell.length_a   1.000
_cell.length_b   1.000
_cell.length_c   1.000
_cell.angle_alpha   90.00
_cell.angle_beta   90.00
_cell.angle_gamma   90.00
#
_symmetry.space_group_name_H-M   'P 1'
#
loop_
_entity.id
_entity.type
_entity.pdbx_description
1 polymer ?
#
loop_
_entity_poly.entity_id
_entity_poly.type
_entity_poly.pdbx_seq_one_letter_code
_entity_poly.pdbx_strand_id
1 'polypeptide(L)'
;VNRRQRQMCIRDSSVALKADVECGGTDQKFNLLVGRELQRDYDQEPQVVITVPILEGLDGVNKMSKSLDNYIAIDEEPNEMFGKIMSISDELMWRWFDLLSFIPEDDISSLKNEMKNGKNPRDIKFILAEELVDRFHKQGDGEKCREIFLNRFQKGNIPDEIESKTIDIDEDSILLVNLLKAVSYT
;
A
#
# COMPACT_ATOMS: atom_id res chain seq x y z
N VAL A 1 21.88 -9.09 -12.47
CA VAL A 1 21.79 -10.40 -11.81
C VAL A 1 20.62 -11.16 -12.41
N ASN A 2 20.93 -12.31 -13.05
CA ASN A 2 19.97 -13.08 -13.82
C ASN A 2 18.86 -13.63 -12.90
N ARG A 3 17.61 -13.69 -13.36
CA ARG A 3 16.44 -14.18 -12.60
C ARG A 3 16.69 -15.57 -11.97
N ARG A 4 17.46 -16.44 -12.65
CA ARG A 4 17.89 -17.75 -12.14
C ARG A 4 18.82 -17.67 -10.92
N GLN A 5 19.70 -16.68 -10.86
CA GLN A 5 20.62 -16.51 -9.72
C GLN A 5 19.90 -16.00 -8.47
N ARG A 6 18.85 -15.14 -8.61
CA ARG A 6 18.03 -14.72 -7.46
C ARG A 6 17.22 -15.91 -6.87
N GLN A 7 16.74 -16.80 -7.72
CA GLN A 7 16.02 -18.00 -7.25
C GLN A 7 16.94 -18.99 -6.55
N MET A 8 18.22 -19.12 -6.97
CA MET A 8 19.20 -19.95 -6.27
C MET A 8 19.53 -19.39 -4.88
N CYS A 9 19.72 -18.06 -4.75
CA CYS A 9 20.05 -17.44 -3.46
C CYS A 9 18.98 -17.64 -2.36
N ILE A 10 17.71 -17.65 -2.71
CA ILE A 10 16.61 -17.86 -1.74
C ILE A 10 16.59 -19.30 -1.24
N ARG A 11 16.88 -20.28 -2.10
CA ARG A 11 16.88 -21.71 -1.75
C ARG A 11 18.08 -22.09 -0.89
N ASP A 12 19.24 -21.54 -1.20
CA ASP A 12 20.48 -21.83 -0.48
C ASP A 12 20.51 -21.15 0.89
N SER A 13 19.76 -20.05 1.07
CA SER A 13 19.72 -19.32 2.34
C SER A 13 19.08 -20.14 3.48
N SER A 14 18.05 -20.92 3.21
CA SER A 14 17.39 -21.77 4.21
C SER A 14 18.38 -22.77 4.83
N VAL A 15 19.25 -23.39 4.00
CA VAL A 15 20.31 -24.33 4.43
C VAL A 15 21.43 -23.58 5.16
N ALA A 16 21.89 -22.44 4.61
CA ALA A 16 23.02 -21.69 5.16
C ALA A 16 22.70 -21.08 6.53
N LEU A 17 21.46 -20.60 6.71
CA LEU A 17 20.98 -20.02 7.96
C LEU A 17 20.49 -21.07 8.97
N LYS A 18 20.30 -22.33 8.50
CA LYS A 18 19.62 -23.37 9.29
C LYS A 18 18.30 -22.88 9.84
N ALA A 19 17.50 -22.28 8.97
CA ALA A 19 16.27 -21.61 9.37
C ALA A 19 15.25 -22.60 9.92
N ASP A 20 14.65 -22.29 11.07
CA ASP A 20 13.56 -23.08 11.68
C ASP A 20 12.21 -22.70 11.08
N VAL A 21 12.04 -21.43 10.71
CA VAL A 21 10.81 -20.88 10.12
C VAL A 21 11.18 -19.91 8.99
N GLU A 22 10.51 -20.05 7.86
CA GLU A 22 10.64 -19.10 6.75
C GLU A 22 9.25 -18.56 6.36
N CYS A 23 9.13 -17.22 6.35
CA CYS A 23 7.90 -16.52 5.98
C CYS A 23 8.03 -15.93 4.58
N GLY A 24 6.97 -15.98 3.79
CA GLY A 24 6.94 -15.35 2.47
C GLY A 24 5.54 -15.13 1.93
N GLY A 25 5.45 -14.47 0.77
CA GLY A 25 4.20 -14.35 0.05
C GLY A 25 3.76 -15.69 -0.57
N THR A 26 2.46 -15.81 -0.84
CA THR A 26 1.91 -17.02 -1.50
C THR A 26 2.55 -17.31 -2.85
N ASP A 27 3.05 -16.27 -3.54
CA ASP A 27 3.81 -16.39 -4.81
C ASP A 27 5.18 -17.05 -4.63
N GLN A 28 5.74 -17.05 -3.40
CA GLN A 28 7.03 -17.65 -3.06
C GLN A 28 6.91 -19.09 -2.53
N LYS A 29 5.68 -19.59 -2.33
CA LYS A 29 5.44 -20.91 -1.70
C LYS A 29 6.27 -22.03 -2.30
N PHE A 30 6.37 -22.09 -3.62
CA PHE A 30 7.18 -23.11 -4.30
C PHE A 30 8.66 -23.02 -3.91
N ASN A 31 9.23 -21.81 -3.89
CA ASN A 31 10.65 -21.62 -3.54
C ASN A 31 10.93 -21.98 -2.07
N LEU A 32 10.01 -21.64 -1.17
CA LEU A 32 10.09 -21.96 0.25
C LEU A 32 10.06 -23.49 0.48
N LEU A 33 9.20 -24.20 -0.26
CA LEU A 33 9.14 -25.66 -0.19
C LEU A 33 10.41 -26.34 -0.75
N VAL A 34 11.04 -25.76 -1.78
CA VAL A 34 12.35 -26.27 -2.28
C VAL A 34 13.43 -26.05 -1.24
N GLY A 35 13.45 -24.92 -0.52
CA GLY A 35 14.36 -24.70 0.61
C GLY A 35 14.25 -25.80 1.68
N ARG A 36 13.03 -26.19 1.99
CA ARG A 36 12.71 -27.32 2.90
C ARG A 36 13.29 -28.66 2.45
N GLU A 37 13.16 -28.98 1.16
CA GLU A 37 13.73 -30.23 0.59
C GLU A 37 15.27 -30.20 0.62
N LEU A 38 15.88 -29.03 0.29
CA LEU A 38 17.32 -28.86 0.39
C LEU A 38 17.84 -29.05 1.82
N GLN A 39 17.13 -28.57 2.84
CA GLN A 39 17.51 -28.81 4.24
C GLN A 39 17.57 -30.31 4.55
N ARG A 40 16.61 -31.12 4.06
CA ARG A 40 16.64 -32.57 4.20
C ARG A 40 17.87 -33.20 3.51
N ASP A 41 18.20 -32.76 2.28
CA ASP A 41 19.36 -33.25 1.53
C ASP A 41 20.69 -32.92 2.23
N TYR A 42 20.70 -31.87 3.11
CA TYR A 42 21.83 -31.49 3.94
C TYR A 42 21.74 -32.01 5.39
N ASP A 43 20.93 -33.03 5.65
CA ASP A 43 20.71 -33.61 7.00
C ASP A 43 20.29 -32.57 8.06
N GLN A 44 19.53 -31.55 7.65
CA GLN A 44 18.94 -30.55 8.54
C GLN A 44 17.45 -30.83 8.79
N GLU A 45 16.93 -30.42 9.93
CA GLU A 45 15.49 -30.44 10.18
C GLU A 45 14.78 -29.46 9.24
N PRO A 46 13.74 -29.89 8.51
CA PRO A 46 13.07 -29.03 7.54
C PRO A 46 12.28 -27.91 8.22
N GLN A 47 12.52 -26.69 7.82
CA GLN A 47 11.86 -25.49 8.32
C GLN A 47 10.34 -25.52 8.20
N VAL A 48 9.64 -24.81 9.07
CA VAL A 48 8.23 -24.48 8.92
C VAL A 48 8.08 -23.35 7.90
N VAL A 49 7.16 -23.51 6.96
CA VAL A 49 6.87 -22.49 5.94
C VAL A 49 5.54 -21.81 6.26
N ILE A 50 5.58 -20.50 6.42
CA ILE A 50 4.40 -19.67 6.62
C ILE A 50 4.24 -18.78 5.39
N THR A 51 3.08 -18.85 4.73
CA THR A 51 2.78 -17.97 3.59
C THR A 51 1.60 -17.06 3.90
N VAL A 52 1.75 -15.80 3.53
CA VAL A 52 0.69 -14.79 3.64
C VAL A 52 0.23 -14.34 2.24
N PRO A 53 -1.02 -13.92 2.07
CA PRO A 53 -1.49 -13.34 0.82
C PRO A 53 -0.65 -12.11 0.43
N ILE A 54 -0.56 -11.88 -0.88
CA ILE A 54 0.10 -10.68 -1.42
C ILE A 54 -0.83 -9.48 -1.20
N LEU A 55 -0.26 -8.37 -0.78
CA LEU A 55 -0.94 -7.10 -0.71
C LEU A 55 -0.87 -6.42 -2.07
N GLU A 56 -2.02 -6.12 -2.63
CA GLU A 56 -2.17 -5.33 -3.86
C GLU A 56 -1.86 -3.86 -3.58
N GLY A 57 -1.20 -3.20 -4.53
CA GLY A 57 -0.90 -1.77 -4.47
C GLY A 57 -2.10 -0.89 -4.77
N LEU A 58 -1.87 0.43 -4.87
CA LEU A 58 -2.91 1.43 -5.11
C LEU A 58 -3.74 1.18 -6.38
N ASP A 59 -3.16 0.49 -7.36
CA ASP A 59 -3.82 0.08 -8.60
C ASP A 59 -4.83 -1.07 -8.43
N GLY A 60 -4.84 -1.74 -7.29
CA GLY A 60 -5.74 -2.85 -6.97
C GLY A 60 -5.51 -4.12 -7.79
N VAL A 61 -4.46 -4.21 -8.58
CA VAL A 61 -4.18 -5.32 -9.50
C VAL A 61 -2.80 -5.93 -9.26
N ASN A 62 -1.76 -5.10 -9.27
CA ASN A 62 -0.40 -5.55 -9.09
C ASN A 62 -0.03 -5.56 -7.61
N LYS A 63 0.90 -6.43 -7.24
CA LYS A 63 1.45 -6.39 -5.89
C LYS A 63 2.07 -5.03 -5.60
N MET A 64 1.91 -4.57 -4.38
CA MET A 64 2.54 -3.33 -3.91
C MET A 64 4.06 -3.41 -4.07
N SER A 65 4.64 -2.45 -4.79
CA SER A 65 6.09 -2.40 -4.99
C SER A 65 6.59 -1.00 -5.35
N LYS A 66 7.83 -0.70 -4.93
CA LYS A 66 8.51 0.56 -5.27
C LYS A 66 8.74 0.71 -6.78
N SER A 67 8.99 -0.39 -7.49
CA SER A 67 9.26 -0.36 -8.94
C SER A 67 8.03 -0.06 -9.81
N LEU A 68 6.84 -0.22 -9.27
CA LEU A 68 5.57 0.09 -9.94
C LEU A 68 4.96 1.41 -9.47
N ASP A 69 5.59 2.06 -8.49
CA ASP A 69 5.11 3.30 -7.87
C ASP A 69 3.64 3.22 -7.37
N ASN A 70 3.20 2.00 -7.02
CA ASN A 70 1.86 1.71 -6.52
C ASN A 70 1.84 1.41 -5.02
N TYR A 71 2.82 1.90 -4.28
CA TYR A 71 3.03 1.60 -2.87
C TYR A 71 2.72 2.78 -1.95
N ILE A 72 2.49 2.46 -0.68
CA ILE A 72 2.50 3.41 0.42
C ILE A 72 3.70 3.08 1.29
N ALA A 73 4.59 4.05 1.52
CA ALA A 73 5.71 3.86 2.43
C ALA A 73 5.25 4.04 3.88
N ILE A 74 5.79 3.21 4.78
CA ILE A 74 5.44 3.30 6.21
C ILE A 74 6.05 4.52 6.90
N ASP A 75 7.02 5.16 6.26
CA ASP A 75 7.77 6.34 6.72
C ASP A 75 7.43 7.62 5.96
N GLU A 76 6.41 7.58 5.07
CA GLU A 76 5.94 8.82 4.41
C GLU A 76 5.09 9.68 5.35
N GLU A 77 4.92 10.96 5.00
CA GLU A 77 4.13 11.89 5.81
C GLU A 77 2.70 11.39 6.07
N PRO A 78 2.16 11.52 7.31
CA PRO A 78 0.83 11.01 7.66
C PRO A 78 -0.29 11.43 6.72
N ASN A 79 -0.27 12.69 6.25
CA ASN A 79 -1.28 13.23 5.34
C ASN A 79 -1.20 12.59 3.94
N GLU A 80 0.01 12.26 3.47
CA GLU A 80 0.23 11.59 2.19
C GLU A 80 -0.26 10.14 2.27
N MET A 81 0.11 9.43 3.34
CA MET A 81 -0.40 8.07 3.60
C MET A 81 -1.93 8.06 3.63
N PHE A 82 -2.54 8.97 4.39
CA PHE A 82 -4.00 9.09 4.49
C PHE A 82 -4.64 9.35 3.12
N GLY A 83 -4.10 10.31 2.35
CA GLY A 83 -4.60 10.64 1.02
C GLY A 83 -4.54 9.47 0.05
N LYS A 84 -3.44 8.71 0.05
CA LYS A 84 -3.28 7.51 -0.77
C LYS A 84 -4.28 6.42 -0.38
N ILE A 85 -4.50 6.17 0.91
CA ILE A 85 -5.52 5.21 1.37
C ILE A 85 -6.92 5.65 0.91
N MET A 86 -7.21 6.94 0.98
CA MET A 86 -8.51 7.46 0.52
C MET A 86 -8.72 7.33 -1.00
N SER A 87 -7.65 7.21 -1.79
CA SER A 87 -7.71 7.10 -3.25
C SER A 87 -7.99 5.69 -3.79
N ILE A 88 -7.87 4.64 -2.96
CA ILE A 88 -8.09 3.26 -3.39
C ILE A 88 -9.54 2.98 -3.79
N SER A 89 -9.77 1.94 -4.61
CA SER A 89 -11.12 1.50 -4.96
C SER A 89 -11.85 0.89 -3.75
N ASP A 90 -13.18 0.79 -3.82
CA ASP A 90 -13.97 0.21 -2.73
C ASP A 90 -13.73 -1.30 -2.59
N GLU A 91 -13.42 -2.00 -3.70
CA GLU A 91 -13.04 -3.41 -3.67
C GLU A 91 -11.69 -3.60 -2.95
N LEU A 92 -10.71 -2.76 -3.28
CA LEU A 92 -9.39 -2.81 -2.65
C LEU A 92 -9.45 -2.45 -1.16
N MET A 93 -10.32 -1.52 -0.78
CA MET A 93 -10.56 -1.17 0.62
C MET A 93 -10.91 -2.40 1.46
N TRP A 94 -11.82 -3.26 1.00
CA TRP A 94 -12.19 -4.48 1.75
C TRP A 94 -11.03 -5.47 1.83
N ARG A 95 -10.27 -5.58 0.74
CA ARG A 95 -9.06 -6.41 0.73
C ARG A 95 -8.03 -5.93 1.75
N TRP A 96 -7.87 -4.63 1.88
CA TRP A 96 -6.96 -4.05 2.87
C TRP A 96 -7.49 -4.16 4.30
N PHE A 97 -8.78 -4.07 4.53
CA PHE A 97 -9.36 -4.43 5.82
C PHE A 97 -9.01 -5.87 6.22
N ASP A 98 -9.20 -6.83 5.31
CA ASP A 98 -8.94 -8.24 5.56
C ASP A 98 -7.45 -8.54 5.82
N LEU A 99 -6.51 -7.78 5.25
CA LEU A 99 -5.07 -8.03 5.34
C LEU A 99 -4.32 -7.13 6.33
N LEU A 100 -4.79 -5.93 6.56
CA LEU A 100 -4.05 -4.91 7.31
C LEU A 100 -4.75 -4.48 8.60
N SER A 101 -6.07 -4.55 8.69
CA SER A 101 -6.79 -4.06 9.86
C SER A 101 -6.70 -5.03 11.04
N PHE A 102 -6.72 -4.49 12.26
CA PHE A 102 -6.89 -5.24 13.50
C PHE A 102 -8.33 -5.23 14.00
N ILE A 103 -9.24 -4.59 13.24
CA ILE A 103 -10.67 -4.60 13.53
C ILE A 103 -11.18 -6.05 13.43
N PRO A 104 -11.97 -6.54 14.41
CA PRO A 104 -12.52 -7.89 14.38
C PRO A 104 -13.35 -8.14 13.11
N GLU A 105 -13.34 -9.39 12.62
CA GLU A 105 -14.05 -9.79 11.39
C GLU A 105 -15.57 -9.53 11.47
N ASP A 106 -16.15 -9.65 12.66
CA ASP A 106 -17.56 -9.36 12.90
C ASP A 106 -17.88 -7.87 12.67
N ASP A 107 -17.00 -6.97 13.09
CA ASP A 107 -17.13 -5.53 12.89
C ASP A 107 -16.94 -5.17 11.41
N ILE A 108 -15.97 -5.78 10.72
CA ILE A 108 -15.79 -5.62 9.28
C ILE A 108 -17.03 -6.09 8.52
N SER A 109 -17.62 -7.21 8.93
CA SER A 109 -18.87 -7.72 8.38
C SER A 109 -20.04 -6.77 8.59
N SER A 110 -20.09 -6.11 9.75
CA SER A 110 -21.08 -5.08 10.07
C SER A 110 -20.90 -3.85 9.16
N LEU A 111 -19.66 -3.38 8.95
CA LEU A 111 -19.37 -2.29 8.02
C LEU A 111 -19.75 -2.64 6.57
N LYS A 112 -19.52 -3.89 6.13
CA LYS A 112 -19.96 -4.38 4.82
C LYS A 112 -21.48 -4.31 4.67
N ASN A 113 -22.23 -4.65 5.72
CA ASN A 113 -23.69 -4.56 5.73
C ASN A 113 -24.19 -3.11 5.77
N GLU A 114 -23.55 -2.23 6.54
CA GLU A 114 -23.86 -0.81 6.58
C GLU A 114 -23.69 -0.16 5.19
N MET A 115 -22.63 -0.51 4.46
CA MET A 115 -22.41 -0.03 3.09
C MET A 115 -23.52 -0.50 2.15
N LYS A 116 -23.97 -1.76 2.25
CA LYS A 116 -25.13 -2.28 1.48
C LYS A 116 -26.42 -1.53 1.80
N ASN A 117 -26.56 -1.03 3.02
CA ASN A 117 -27.70 -0.24 3.49
C ASN A 117 -27.58 1.27 3.20
N GLY A 118 -26.56 1.67 2.40
CA GLY A 118 -26.42 3.05 1.91
C GLY A 118 -25.41 3.92 2.66
N LYS A 119 -24.60 3.36 3.58
CA LYS A 119 -23.50 4.10 4.18
C LYS A 119 -22.46 4.43 3.11
N ASN A 120 -21.95 5.66 3.11
CA ASN A 120 -20.98 6.12 2.12
C ASN A 120 -19.65 5.35 2.28
N PRO A 121 -19.11 4.71 1.22
CA PRO A 121 -17.83 4.03 1.26
C PRO A 121 -16.68 4.91 1.76
N ARG A 122 -16.72 6.21 1.47
CA ARG A 122 -15.75 7.19 1.98
C ARG A 122 -15.64 7.16 3.51
N ASP A 123 -16.78 7.07 4.21
CA ASP A 123 -16.79 7.11 5.68
C ASP A 123 -16.21 5.82 6.27
N ILE A 124 -16.29 4.71 5.54
CA ILE A 124 -15.65 3.45 5.89
C ILE A 124 -14.14 3.51 5.61
N LYS A 125 -13.73 4.13 4.48
CA LYS A 125 -12.29 4.37 4.19
C LYS A 125 -11.63 5.21 5.26
N PHE A 126 -12.32 6.20 5.84
CA PHE A 126 -11.77 6.96 6.96
C PHE A 126 -11.38 6.06 8.13
N ILE A 127 -12.20 5.08 8.49
CA ILE A 127 -11.88 4.14 9.58
C ILE A 127 -10.58 3.40 9.29
N LEU A 128 -10.42 2.88 8.08
CA LEU A 128 -9.20 2.18 7.66
C LEU A 128 -7.99 3.13 7.64
N ALA A 129 -8.15 4.34 7.09
CA ALA A 129 -7.08 5.31 6.97
C ALA A 129 -6.60 5.81 8.33
N GLU A 130 -7.51 6.11 9.24
CA GLU A 130 -7.19 6.50 10.62
C GLU A 130 -6.43 5.38 11.35
N GLU A 131 -6.91 4.14 11.25
CA GLU A 131 -6.25 2.99 11.86
C GLU A 131 -4.82 2.79 11.34
N LEU A 132 -4.62 2.85 10.02
CA LEU A 132 -3.31 2.62 9.44
C LEU A 132 -2.34 3.78 9.72
N VAL A 133 -2.80 5.03 9.67
CA VAL A 133 -1.97 6.18 10.03
C VAL A 133 -1.57 6.10 11.51
N ASP A 134 -2.49 5.85 12.42
CA ASP A 134 -2.19 5.72 13.85
C ASP A 134 -1.21 4.57 14.15
N ARG A 135 -1.25 3.50 13.36
CA ARG A 135 -0.33 2.36 13.50
C ARG A 135 1.09 2.69 13.12
N PHE A 136 1.30 3.40 12.03
CA PHE A 136 2.64 3.67 11.49
C PHE A 136 3.24 4.99 11.98
N HIS A 137 2.41 5.87 12.57
CA HIS A 137 2.81 7.16 13.13
C HIS A 137 2.43 7.24 14.62
N LYS A 138 1.90 8.39 15.06
CA LYS A 138 1.50 8.59 16.44
C LYS A 138 0.00 8.41 16.58
N GLN A 139 -0.42 7.83 17.69
CA GLN A 139 -1.83 7.76 18.08
C GLN A 139 -2.50 9.14 18.00
N GLY A 140 -3.61 9.24 17.27
CA GLY A 140 -4.36 10.46 17.05
C GLY A 140 -3.92 11.29 15.82
N ASP A 141 -2.90 10.87 15.08
CA ASP A 141 -2.54 11.53 13.82
C ASP A 141 -3.55 11.19 12.71
N GLY A 142 -4.17 10.01 12.75
CA GLY A 142 -5.23 9.62 11.82
C GLY A 142 -6.42 10.57 11.86
N GLU A 143 -6.90 10.92 13.05
CA GLU A 143 -8.00 11.89 13.23
C GLU A 143 -7.63 13.28 12.68
N LYS A 144 -6.41 13.76 12.95
CA LYS A 144 -5.93 15.04 12.41
C LYS A 144 -5.86 15.02 10.87
N CYS A 145 -5.34 13.94 10.30
CA CYS A 145 -5.29 13.77 8.84
C CYS A 145 -6.70 13.78 8.22
N ARG A 146 -7.67 13.14 8.87
CA ARG A 146 -9.07 13.21 8.45
C ARG A 146 -9.62 14.64 8.48
N GLU A 147 -9.38 15.40 9.54
CA GLU A 147 -9.82 16.79 9.63
C GLU A 147 -9.19 17.65 8.50
N ILE A 148 -7.89 17.49 8.25
CA ILE A 148 -7.19 18.19 7.17
C ILE A 148 -7.78 17.80 5.81
N PHE A 149 -8.00 16.50 5.59
CA PHE A 149 -8.60 15.97 4.36
C PHE A 149 -10.00 16.56 4.13
N LEU A 150 -10.86 16.55 5.15
CA LEU A 150 -12.21 17.12 5.06
C LEU A 150 -12.18 18.62 4.80
N ASN A 151 -11.30 19.37 5.46
CA ASN A 151 -11.16 20.81 5.25
C ASN A 151 -10.70 21.13 3.81
N ARG A 152 -9.76 20.35 3.26
CA ARG A 152 -9.26 20.52 1.89
C ARG A 152 -10.35 20.26 0.83
N PHE A 153 -11.16 19.21 1.01
CA PHE A 153 -12.14 18.77 -0.01
C PHE A 153 -13.54 19.36 0.19
N GLN A 154 -13.98 19.69 1.43
CA GLN A 154 -15.32 20.24 1.66
C GLN A 154 -15.40 21.75 1.49
N LYS A 155 -14.32 22.47 1.79
CA LYS A 155 -14.32 23.94 1.72
C LYS A 155 -13.84 24.49 0.38
N GLY A 156 -13.38 23.64 -0.55
CA GLY A 156 -12.75 24.11 -1.79
C GLY A 156 -11.56 25.03 -1.54
N ASN A 157 -10.99 24.96 -0.34
CA ASN A 157 -9.86 25.80 0.03
C ASN A 157 -8.64 25.35 -0.77
N ILE A 158 -8.24 26.23 -1.66
CA ILE A 158 -6.92 26.17 -2.29
C ILE A 158 -5.90 26.23 -1.15
N PRO A 159 -4.86 25.37 -1.12
CA PRO A 159 -3.80 25.46 -0.12
C PRO A 159 -3.24 26.88 -0.05
N ASP A 160 -2.99 27.38 1.15
CA ASP A 160 -2.44 28.73 1.36
C ASP A 160 -1.05 28.91 0.72
N GLU A 161 -0.32 27.80 0.50
CA GLU A 161 0.93 27.76 -0.25
C GLU A 161 0.74 26.92 -1.53
N ILE A 162 0.44 27.60 -2.63
CA ILE A 162 0.53 27.01 -3.97
C ILE A 162 1.90 27.38 -4.52
N GLU A 163 2.67 26.37 -4.91
CA GLU A 163 3.92 26.59 -5.63
C GLU A 163 3.64 27.36 -6.93
N SER A 164 4.09 28.61 -6.98
CA SER A 164 3.93 29.46 -8.17
C SER A 164 5.08 29.21 -9.13
N LYS A 165 4.77 28.76 -10.35
CA LYS A 165 5.75 28.66 -11.43
C LYS A 165 5.50 29.78 -12.45
N THR A 166 6.52 30.60 -12.68
CA THR A 166 6.50 31.60 -13.75
C THR A 166 6.96 30.94 -15.02
N ILE A 167 6.19 31.08 -16.08
CA ILE A 167 6.51 30.55 -17.41
C ILE A 167 6.59 31.74 -18.36
N ASP A 168 7.74 31.88 -19.02
CA ASP A 168 7.90 32.84 -20.12
C ASP A 168 7.23 32.26 -21.36
N ILE A 169 6.32 33.04 -21.95
CA ILE A 169 5.58 32.67 -23.15
C ILE A 169 5.97 33.68 -24.25
N ASP A 170 6.57 33.18 -25.31
CA ASP A 170 7.02 34.00 -26.45
C ASP A 170 5.85 34.36 -27.41
N GLU A 171 4.65 33.83 -27.19
CA GLU A 171 3.46 34.01 -28.05
C GLU A 171 2.29 34.59 -27.25
N ASP A 172 1.37 35.27 -27.92
CA ASP A 172 0.18 35.89 -27.28
C ASP A 172 -0.80 34.86 -26.68
N SER A 173 -0.59 33.56 -26.93
CA SER A 173 -1.40 32.47 -26.38
C SER A 173 -0.64 31.14 -26.34
N ILE A 174 -0.95 30.30 -25.34
CA ILE A 174 -0.42 28.94 -25.22
C ILE A 174 -1.57 27.94 -25.11
N LEU A 175 -1.44 26.79 -25.79
CA LEU A 175 -2.39 25.71 -25.63
C LEU A 175 -2.30 25.13 -24.21
N LEU A 176 -3.46 24.87 -23.57
CA LEU A 176 -3.54 24.33 -22.21
C LEU A 176 -2.66 23.08 -21.99
N VAL A 177 -2.61 22.19 -22.99
CA VAL A 177 -1.76 20.98 -22.93
C VAL A 177 -0.27 21.33 -22.85
N ASN A 178 0.19 22.34 -23.56
CA ASN A 178 1.58 22.79 -23.52
C ASN A 178 1.89 23.51 -22.20
N LEU A 179 0.95 24.27 -21.68
CA LEU A 179 1.04 24.91 -20.37
C LEU A 179 1.18 23.84 -19.27
N LEU A 180 0.34 22.81 -19.26
CA LEU A 180 0.39 21.70 -18.29
C LEU A 180 1.72 20.94 -18.36
N LYS A 181 2.26 20.69 -19.56
CA LYS A 181 3.59 20.08 -19.71
C LYS A 181 4.71 20.97 -19.19
N ALA A 182 4.63 22.28 -19.42
CA ALA A 182 5.65 23.22 -18.95
C ALA A 182 5.71 23.31 -17.40
N VAL A 183 4.58 23.09 -16.71
CA VAL A 183 4.54 23.02 -15.23
C VAL A 183 4.78 21.61 -14.68
N SER A 184 5.17 20.64 -15.53
CA SER A 184 5.41 19.24 -15.14
C SER A 184 4.17 18.53 -14.58
N TYR A 185 3.00 18.86 -15.09
CA TYR A 185 1.80 18.08 -14.84
C TYR A 185 1.81 16.89 -15.82
N THR A 186 2.41 15.80 -15.41
CA THR A 186 2.41 14.53 -16.16
C THR A 186 1.55 13.52 -15.44
#